data_3e06bbbb66de1ca5674c67bc48ba15c2
#
_entry.id   3e06bbbb66de1ca5674c67bc48ba15c2
#
_cell.length_a   1.000
_cell.length_b   1.000
_cell.length_c   1.000
_cell.angle_alpha   90.00
_cell.angle_beta   90.00
_cell.angle_gamma   90.00
#
_symmetry.space_group_name_H-M   'P 1'
#
loop_
_entity.id
_entity.type
_entity.pdbx_description
1 polymer ?
#
loop_
_entity_poly.entity_id
_entity_poly.type
_entity_poly.pdbx_seq_one_letter_code
_entity_poly.pdbx_strand_id
1 'polypeptide(L)'
;MPISKDRGNIIVPQEELDRQMEFCGLVHTVLETRLGGRKPLAYVHTFGCQGNVADSERLKGLLEKMGFGFTDEAESADISLFNTCAVREHAEDRLFGNVGALKKKKEKNPDFKIILCGCMMQQERIAEKIRRSYPFVDIVFGTHAAHKFPELLYRSLSTGKRVFDIENSDGVIAEDLPLHRDSTFKAWLPIMYGCNNFCTYCIVPYVRGRERSRSSDVIISEARELVKSGYKEITLLGQNVNSYGNDREGELNFAALLREINSIDGDFIIRFMTSHPKDCTHELLDTMAQCEKVAKHLHLPVQCGNDRVLREMNRGYTAEKYLSLLEYARSVMPELSVTSDIIVGFPGETYEEFLDTVKLIEKAQYTSLYTFIFSPREGTRAAKMDDPVSREEKGKWFSELCAAQEKIASVRTSEMVGREYRVLCESKAKKDGYISGRTQGNIIIEFPADESVIGSFRTVRVTEALIWMLKGELAD
;
A
#
# COMPACT_ATOMS: atom_id res chain seq x y z
N MET A 1 -21.42 -8.75 -18.15
CA MET A 1 -21.49 -10.21 -18.00
C MET A 1 -21.64 -10.54 -16.54
N PRO A 2 -22.55 -11.44 -16.12
CA PRO A 2 -22.65 -11.86 -14.73
C PRO A 2 -21.33 -12.52 -14.33
N ILE A 3 -20.80 -12.10 -13.20
CA ILE A 3 -19.56 -12.63 -12.61
C ILE A 3 -19.87 -14.07 -12.18
N SER A 4 -19.25 -15.09 -12.80
CA SER A 4 -19.29 -16.42 -12.26
C SER A 4 -18.61 -16.40 -10.89
N LYS A 5 -19.32 -16.83 -9.85
CA LYS A 5 -18.78 -16.89 -8.47
C LYS A 5 -17.74 -17.99 -8.28
N ASP A 6 -17.64 -18.88 -9.23
CA ASP A 6 -16.70 -20.00 -9.22
C ASP A 6 -15.58 -19.74 -10.22
N ARG A 7 -14.54 -19.07 -9.76
CA ARG A 7 -13.29 -18.91 -10.51
C ARG A 7 -12.34 -20.01 -10.07
N GLY A 8 -12.17 -21.00 -10.93
CA GLY A 8 -11.27 -22.11 -10.71
C GLY A 8 -9.87 -21.63 -10.23
N ASN A 9 -9.32 -22.34 -9.30
CA ASN A 9 -7.95 -22.28 -8.73
C ASN A 9 -7.24 -20.91 -8.77
N ILE A 10 -7.72 -19.98 -7.95
CA ILE A 10 -7.01 -18.70 -7.68
C ILE A 10 -5.85 -18.87 -6.70
N ILE A 11 -5.79 -20.01 -5.99
CA ILE A 11 -4.72 -20.33 -5.04
C ILE A 11 -3.65 -21.13 -5.79
N VAL A 12 -2.39 -20.70 -5.66
CA VAL A 12 -1.26 -21.42 -6.23
C VAL A 12 -1.17 -22.79 -5.55
N PRO A 13 -1.16 -23.92 -6.31
CA PRO A 13 -1.06 -25.26 -5.75
C PRO A 13 0.24 -25.43 -4.96
N GLN A 14 0.20 -26.22 -3.88
CA GLN A 14 1.38 -26.50 -3.04
C GLN A 14 2.53 -27.09 -3.85
N GLU A 15 2.24 -27.96 -4.81
CA GLU A 15 3.23 -28.54 -5.72
C GLU A 15 4.03 -27.48 -6.49
N GLU A 16 3.36 -26.38 -6.92
CA GLU A 16 4.06 -25.28 -7.58
C GLU A 16 4.91 -24.46 -6.58
N LEU A 17 4.42 -24.27 -5.36
CA LEU A 17 5.22 -23.61 -4.31
C LEU A 17 6.46 -24.43 -3.95
N ASP A 18 6.32 -25.74 -3.80
CA ASP A 18 7.43 -26.66 -3.53
C ASP A 18 8.46 -26.62 -4.67
N ARG A 19 8.00 -26.62 -5.91
CA ARG A 19 8.85 -26.45 -7.10
C ARG A 19 9.62 -25.12 -7.06
N GLN A 20 8.98 -24.03 -6.63
CA GLN A 20 9.68 -22.75 -6.49
C GLN A 20 10.73 -22.79 -5.38
N MET A 21 10.52 -23.56 -4.29
CA MET A 21 11.54 -23.78 -3.27
C MET A 21 12.72 -24.61 -3.80
N GLU A 22 12.49 -25.57 -4.68
CA GLU A 22 13.57 -26.28 -5.40
C GLU A 22 14.40 -25.31 -6.24
N PHE A 23 13.76 -24.38 -6.96
CA PHE A 23 14.47 -23.34 -7.69
C PHE A 23 15.28 -22.41 -6.78
N CYS A 24 14.84 -22.12 -5.56
CA CYS A 24 15.66 -21.40 -4.58
C CYS A 24 16.99 -22.14 -4.31
N GLY A 25 16.94 -23.46 -4.11
CA GLY A 25 18.13 -24.29 -3.93
C GLY A 25 19.06 -24.30 -5.15
N LEU A 26 18.49 -24.38 -6.36
CA LEU A 26 19.26 -24.32 -7.60
C LEU A 26 19.94 -22.97 -7.80
N VAL A 27 19.25 -21.87 -7.52
CA VAL A 27 19.85 -20.50 -7.57
C VAL A 27 21.00 -20.40 -6.57
N HIS A 28 20.80 -20.87 -5.34
CA HIS A 28 21.86 -20.88 -4.31
C HIS A 28 23.12 -21.60 -4.79
N THR A 29 22.99 -22.81 -5.33
CA THR A 29 24.10 -23.62 -5.84
C THR A 29 24.84 -22.92 -6.98
N VAL A 30 24.09 -22.30 -7.93
CA VAL A 30 24.70 -21.56 -9.04
C VAL A 30 25.51 -20.34 -8.54
N LEU A 31 24.96 -19.61 -7.57
CA LEU A 31 25.61 -18.44 -7.00
C LEU A 31 26.82 -18.80 -6.15
N GLU A 32 26.75 -19.86 -5.33
CA GLU A 32 27.87 -20.35 -4.54
C GLU A 32 29.07 -20.69 -5.42
N THR A 33 28.80 -21.39 -6.52
CA THR A 33 29.85 -21.74 -7.51
C THR A 33 30.45 -20.51 -8.18
N ARG A 34 29.61 -19.56 -8.62
CA ARG A 34 30.07 -18.35 -9.35
C ARG A 34 30.83 -17.36 -8.48
N LEU A 35 30.43 -17.25 -7.21
CA LEU A 35 30.99 -16.27 -6.29
C LEU A 35 32.10 -16.83 -5.40
N GLY A 36 32.50 -18.09 -5.62
CA GLY A 36 33.59 -18.73 -4.86
C GLY A 36 33.30 -18.80 -3.35
N GLY A 37 32.05 -19.03 -2.96
CA GLY A 37 31.59 -19.09 -1.56
C GLY A 37 31.32 -17.75 -0.90
N ARG A 38 31.49 -16.62 -1.59
CA ARG A 38 31.07 -15.30 -1.08
C ARG A 38 29.53 -15.21 -1.08
N LYS A 39 28.96 -14.71 0.02
CA LYS A 39 27.51 -14.46 0.11
C LYS A 39 27.07 -13.43 -0.92
N PRO A 40 26.07 -13.74 -1.78
CA PRO A 40 25.54 -12.76 -2.73
C PRO A 40 24.77 -11.65 -2.01
N LEU A 41 24.79 -10.44 -2.55
CA LEU A 41 24.08 -9.28 -2.04
C LEU A 41 22.97 -8.82 -2.99
N ALA A 42 21.79 -8.54 -2.44
CA ALA A 42 20.66 -7.98 -3.15
C ALA A 42 20.39 -6.53 -2.69
N TYR A 43 20.24 -5.63 -3.65
CA TYR A 43 19.65 -4.32 -3.44
C TYR A 43 18.17 -4.40 -3.84
N VAL A 44 17.26 -4.10 -2.91
CA VAL A 44 15.81 -4.12 -3.15
C VAL A 44 15.24 -2.74 -2.93
N HIS A 45 14.73 -2.12 -3.98
CA HIS A 45 14.12 -0.79 -3.90
C HIS A 45 12.64 -0.84 -4.27
N THR A 46 11.79 -0.30 -3.39
CA THR A 46 10.34 -0.32 -3.56
C THR A 46 9.82 1.07 -3.88
N PHE A 47 9.19 1.20 -5.05
CA PHE A 47 8.38 2.37 -5.40
C PHE A 47 6.92 2.05 -5.14
N GLY A 48 6.20 2.92 -4.44
CA GLY A 48 4.76 2.80 -4.43
C GLY A 48 4.07 2.78 -3.07
N CYS A 49 3.00 2.00 -2.97
CA CYS A 49 2.13 1.91 -1.81
C CYS A 49 2.57 0.79 -0.85
N GLN A 50 1.87 0.71 0.28
CA GLN A 50 2.10 -0.33 1.30
C GLN A 50 1.95 -1.77 0.73
N GLY A 51 1.05 -1.97 -0.26
CA GLY A 51 0.95 -3.25 -0.96
C GLY A 51 2.22 -3.64 -1.71
N ASN A 52 2.94 -2.66 -2.32
CA ASN A 52 4.25 -2.92 -2.91
C ASN A 52 5.33 -3.22 -1.84
N VAL A 53 5.23 -2.60 -0.66
CA VAL A 53 6.15 -2.93 0.45
C VAL A 53 5.95 -4.37 0.89
N ALA A 54 4.70 -4.79 1.12
CA ALA A 54 4.39 -6.18 1.47
C ALA A 54 4.82 -7.19 0.38
N ASP A 55 4.65 -6.83 -0.91
CA ASP A 55 5.16 -7.65 -2.02
C ASP A 55 6.70 -7.75 -1.97
N SER A 56 7.40 -6.66 -1.63
CA SER A 56 8.87 -6.66 -1.50
C SER A 56 9.35 -7.49 -0.32
N GLU A 57 8.64 -7.50 0.81
CA GLU A 57 8.96 -8.38 1.95
C GLU A 57 8.92 -9.85 1.55
N ARG A 58 7.96 -10.27 0.70
CA ARG A 58 7.91 -11.63 0.13
C ARG A 58 9.06 -11.90 -0.83
N LEU A 59 9.36 -10.96 -1.73
CA LEU A 59 10.50 -11.11 -2.64
C LEU A 59 11.84 -11.18 -1.89
N LYS A 60 12.00 -10.40 -0.82
CA LYS A 60 13.16 -10.50 0.08
C LYS A 60 13.22 -11.87 0.78
N GLY A 61 12.10 -12.41 1.24
CA GLY A 61 12.05 -13.74 1.82
C GLY A 61 12.50 -14.84 0.85
N LEU A 62 12.08 -14.76 -0.42
CA LEU A 62 12.56 -15.65 -1.48
C LEU A 62 14.06 -15.45 -1.74
N LEU A 63 14.56 -14.21 -1.74
CA LEU A 63 16.00 -13.93 -1.89
C LEU A 63 16.83 -14.52 -0.74
N GLU A 64 16.35 -14.43 0.49
CA GLU A 64 17.02 -15.08 1.65
C GLU A 64 17.10 -16.61 1.47
N LYS A 65 16.00 -17.25 1.00
CA LYS A 65 16.00 -18.69 0.69
C LYS A 65 16.98 -19.06 -0.43
N MET A 66 17.24 -18.13 -1.34
CA MET A 66 18.27 -18.28 -2.38
C MET A 66 19.69 -17.93 -1.89
N GLY A 67 19.87 -17.59 -0.60
CA GLY A 67 21.17 -17.34 0.02
C GLY A 67 21.63 -15.88 -0.02
N PHE A 68 20.82 -14.92 -0.51
CA PHE A 68 21.19 -13.52 -0.55
C PHE A 68 21.22 -12.88 0.84
N GLY A 69 22.17 -11.94 1.04
CA GLY A 69 22.09 -10.87 2.01
C GLY A 69 21.58 -9.59 1.35
N PHE A 70 21.35 -8.56 2.15
CA PHE A 70 20.86 -7.26 1.64
C PHE A 70 21.90 -6.15 1.80
N THR A 71 21.82 -5.15 0.93
CA THR A 71 22.61 -3.92 0.97
C THR A 71 21.74 -2.74 0.57
N ASP A 72 22.04 -1.57 1.14
CA ASP A 72 21.39 -0.30 0.78
C ASP A 72 22.07 0.39 -0.40
N GLU A 73 23.18 -0.16 -0.88
CA GLU A 73 23.98 0.39 -1.98
C GLU A 73 23.85 -0.48 -3.22
N ALA A 74 23.22 0.04 -4.28
CA ALA A 74 23.10 -0.66 -5.55
C ALA A 74 24.45 -1.00 -6.20
N GLU A 75 25.51 -0.22 -5.92
CA GLU A 75 26.86 -0.44 -6.45
C GLU A 75 27.53 -1.70 -5.89
N SER A 76 27.26 -2.06 -4.63
CA SER A 76 27.84 -3.25 -3.98
C SER A 76 27.02 -4.53 -4.19
N ALA A 77 25.80 -4.42 -4.76
CA ALA A 77 24.91 -5.55 -4.96
C ALA A 77 25.31 -6.44 -6.15
N ASP A 78 25.01 -7.74 -6.07
CA ASP A 78 25.06 -8.69 -7.18
C ASP A 78 23.78 -8.67 -8.02
N ILE A 79 22.66 -8.30 -7.40
CA ILE A 79 21.39 -8.05 -8.08
C ILE A 79 20.76 -6.77 -7.57
N SER A 80 20.08 -6.04 -8.47
CA SER A 80 19.20 -4.91 -8.10
C SER A 80 17.78 -5.22 -8.54
N LEU A 81 16.87 -5.29 -7.56
CA LEU A 81 15.44 -5.54 -7.77
C LEU A 81 14.66 -4.26 -7.48
N PHE A 82 13.88 -3.81 -8.45
CA PHE A 82 12.98 -2.66 -8.33
C PHE A 82 11.53 -3.12 -8.39
N ASN A 83 10.82 -3.00 -7.26
CA ASN A 83 9.39 -3.22 -7.21
C ASN A 83 8.64 -1.91 -7.50
N THR A 84 7.77 -1.89 -8.50
CA THR A 84 7.31 -0.68 -9.15
C THR A 84 5.81 -0.46 -9.03
N CYS A 85 5.40 0.82 -9.03
CA CYS A 85 4.01 1.25 -8.86
C CYS A 85 3.44 1.84 -10.15
N ALA A 86 2.22 1.45 -10.52
CA ALA A 86 1.49 2.00 -11.66
C ALA A 86 0.62 3.23 -11.29
N VAL A 87 0.45 3.53 -9.99
CA VAL A 87 -0.49 4.55 -9.53
C VAL A 87 0.15 5.94 -9.40
N ARG A 88 1.42 6.03 -9.01
CA ARG A 88 2.10 7.31 -8.75
C ARG A 88 2.64 7.93 -10.03
N GLU A 89 2.36 9.22 -10.26
CA GLU A 89 2.70 9.94 -11.50
C GLU A 89 4.19 9.90 -11.86
N HIS A 90 5.06 10.14 -10.90
CA HIS A 90 6.51 10.19 -11.15
C HIS A 90 7.25 8.87 -10.87
N ALA A 91 6.53 7.77 -10.68
CA ALA A 91 7.17 6.49 -10.40
C ALA A 91 7.93 5.95 -11.63
N GLU A 92 7.40 6.20 -12.84
CA GLU A 92 8.02 5.78 -14.10
C GLU A 92 9.36 6.51 -14.33
N ASP A 93 9.39 7.82 -14.23
CA ASP A 93 10.61 8.63 -14.43
C ASP A 93 11.70 8.29 -13.42
N ARG A 94 11.32 8.16 -12.15
CA ARG A 94 12.24 7.76 -11.09
C ARG A 94 12.81 6.37 -11.31
N LEU A 95 11.97 5.41 -11.72
CA LEU A 95 12.43 4.06 -12.04
C LEU A 95 13.46 4.09 -13.16
N PHE A 96 13.12 4.72 -14.29
CA PHE A 96 14.02 4.72 -15.44
C PHE A 96 15.29 5.51 -15.20
N GLY A 97 15.28 6.55 -14.37
CA GLY A 97 16.46 7.23 -13.88
C GLY A 97 17.39 6.30 -13.09
N ASN A 98 16.85 5.59 -12.09
CA ASN A 98 17.63 4.65 -11.27
C ASN A 98 18.17 3.46 -12.09
N VAL A 99 17.34 2.89 -12.96
CA VAL A 99 17.76 1.78 -13.85
C VAL A 99 18.85 2.25 -14.82
N GLY A 100 18.70 3.46 -15.39
CA GLY A 100 19.69 4.05 -16.29
C GLY A 100 21.06 4.25 -15.63
N ALA A 101 21.09 4.64 -14.35
CA ALA A 101 22.33 4.79 -13.59
C ALA A 101 23.14 3.48 -13.48
N LEU A 102 22.46 2.32 -13.44
CA LEU A 102 23.08 1.00 -13.32
C LEU A 102 23.67 0.47 -14.64
N LYS A 103 23.43 1.13 -15.78
CA LYS A 103 23.92 0.68 -17.08
C LYS A 103 25.45 0.51 -17.10
N LYS A 104 26.20 1.48 -16.58
CA LYS A 104 27.66 1.41 -16.52
C LYS A 104 28.17 0.25 -15.64
N LYS A 105 27.51 -0.02 -14.53
CA LYS A 105 27.82 -1.16 -13.66
C LYS A 105 27.58 -2.47 -14.41
N LYS A 106 26.45 -2.61 -15.11
CA LYS A 106 26.12 -3.78 -15.90
C LYS A 106 27.13 -4.03 -17.04
N GLU A 107 27.59 -2.99 -17.69
CA GLU A 107 28.63 -3.07 -18.75
C GLU A 107 29.97 -3.57 -18.19
N LYS A 108 30.33 -3.18 -16.96
CA LYS A 108 31.58 -3.61 -16.30
C LYS A 108 31.43 -5.02 -15.65
N ASN A 109 30.26 -5.37 -15.22
CA ASN A 109 29.97 -6.66 -14.60
C ASN A 109 28.74 -7.32 -15.26
N PRO A 110 28.93 -8.14 -16.30
CA PRO A 110 27.83 -8.82 -16.99
C PRO A 110 27.02 -9.78 -16.10
N ASP A 111 27.61 -10.29 -15.02
CA ASP A 111 26.94 -11.18 -14.06
C ASP A 111 25.98 -10.44 -13.13
N PHE A 112 26.16 -9.13 -12.94
CA PHE A 112 25.20 -8.29 -12.21
C PHE A 112 23.82 -8.36 -12.87
N LYS A 113 22.76 -8.55 -12.07
CA LYS A 113 21.38 -8.69 -12.58
C LYS A 113 20.51 -7.50 -12.20
N ILE A 114 19.78 -6.98 -13.19
CA ILE A 114 18.78 -5.92 -13.01
C ILE A 114 17.40 -6.53 -13.23
N ILE A 115 16.56 -6.43 -12.18
CA ILE A 115 15.25 -7.06 -12.10
C ILE A 115 14.19 -6.00 -11.87
N LEU A 116 13.15 -5.97 -12.70
CA LEU A 116 12.02 -5.06 -12.58
C LEU A 116 10.73 -5.85 -12.36
N CYS A 117 9.95 -5.48 -11.34
CA CYS A 117 8.70 -6.16 -11.04
C CYS A 117 7.61 -5.21 -10.52
N GLY A 118 6.46 -5.75 -10.23
CA GLY A 118 5.34 -5.03 -9.60
C GLY A 118 4.31 -4.49 -10.59
N CYS A 119 3.42 -3.63 -10.07
CA CYS A 119 2.24 -3.17 -10.81
C CYS A 119 2.56 -2.48 -12.15
N MET A 120 3.64 -1.71 -12.22
CA MET A 120 4.01 -1.02 -13.46
C MET A 120 4.40 -2.00 -14.56
N MET A 121 5.08 -3.09 -14.19
CA MET A 121 5.53 -4.11 -15.14
C MET A 121 4.39 -4.92 -15.74
N GLN A 122 3.20 -4.90 -15.12
CA GLN A 122 2.00 -5.54 -15.66
C GLN A 122 1.41 -4.80 -16.89
N GLN A 123 1.90 -3.60 -17.19
CA GLN A 123 1.47 -2.83 -18.36
C GLN A 123 2.32 -3.21 -19.57
N GLU A 124 1.69 -3.78 -20.62
CA GLU A 124 2.36 -4.22 -21.87
C GLU A 124 3.22 -3.11 -22.49
N ARG A 125 2.73 -1.87 -22.51
CA ARG A 125 3.46 -0.70 -23.01
C ARG A 125 4.83 -0.53 -22.31
N ILE A 126 4.85 -0.66 -21.00
CA ILE A 126 6.07 -0.50 -20.21
C ILE A 126 7.05 -1.64 -20.50
N ALA A 127 6.51 -2.86 -20.57
CA ALA A 127 7.31 -4.04 -20.91
C ALA A 127 7.97 -3.90 -22.30
N GLU A 128 7.21 -3.44 -23.29
CA GLU A 128 7.74 -3.18 -24.63
C GLU A 128 8.80 -2.06 -24.65
N LYS A 129 8.58 -0.98 -23.90
CA LYS A 129 9.58 0.08 -23.72
C LYS A 129 10.89 -0.49 -23.15
N ILE A 130 10.80 -1.38 -22.13
CA ILE A 130 11.96 -2.03 -21.53
C ILE A 130 12.64 -2.97 -22.52
N ARG A 131 11.89 -3.76 -23.29
CA ARG A 131 12.45 -4.65 -24.32
C ARG A 131 13.32 -3.91 -25.31
N ARG A 132 12.83 -2.75 -25.79
CA ARG A 132 13.49 -1.97 -26.84
C ARG A 132 14.59 -1.05 -26.34
N SER A 133 14.33 -0.32 -25.24
CA SER A 133 15.18 0.79 -24.82
C SER A 133 16.13 0.46 -23.66
N TYR A 134 15.90 -0.66 -22.96
CA TYR A 134 16.71 -1.09 -21.79
C TYR A 134 17.21 -2.54 -21.97
N PRO A 135 18.06 -2.81 -22.99
CA PRO A 135 18.51 -4.17 -23.31
C PRO A 135 19.37 -4.80 -22.19
N PHE A 136 19.85 -4.00 -21.26
CA PHE A 136 20.66 -4.41 -20.12
C PHE A 136 19.85 -4.85 -18.89
N VAL A 137 18.51 -4.73 -18.92
CA VAL A 137 17.62 -5.29 -17.90
C VAL A 137 17.45 -6.78 -18.13
N ASP A 138 17.68 -7.61 -17.11
CA ASP A 138 17.71 -9.07 -17.22
C ASP A 138 16.35 -9.72 -17.05
N ILE A 139 15.59 -9.29 -16.04
CA ILE A 139 14.32 -9.94 -15.66
C ILE A 139 13.24 -8.88 -15.51
N VAL A 140 12.07 -9.14 -16.09
CA VAL A 140 10.87 -8.32 -15.94
C VAL A 140 9.69 -9.23 -15.67
N PHE A 141 8.96 -9.01 -14.56
CA PHE A 141 7.76 -9.78 -14.27
C PHE A 141 6.67 -8.94 -13.61
N GLY A 142 5.41 -9.30 -13.90
CA GLY A 142 4.22 -8.65 -13.34
C GLY A 142 3.90 -9.11 -11.92
N THR A 143 2.84 -8.52 -11.34
CA THR A 143 2.36 -8.83 -10.00
C THR A 143 1.89 -10.29 -9.86
N HIS A 144 1.42 -10.89 -10.93
CA HIS A 144 0.86 -12.25 -10.95
C HIS A 144 1.94 -13.34 -10.97
N ALA A 145 3.15 -13.00 -11.39
CA ALA A 145 4.28 -13.92 -11.48
C ALA A 145 5.27 -13.82 -10.31
N ALA A 146 4.95 -13.06 -9.25
CA ALA A 146 5.88 -12.85 -8.13
C ALA A 146 6.31 -14.15 -7.43
N HIS A 147 5.42 -15.14 -7.31
CA HIS A 147 5.73 -16.46 -6.75
C HIS A 147 6.72 -17.27 -7.60
N LYS A 148 6.79 -17.01 -8.92
CA LYS A 148 7.71 -17.66 -9.87
C LYS A 148 9.11 -17.04 -9.89
N PHE A 149 9.37 -16.02 -9.08
CA PHE A 149 10.64 -15.29 -9.09
C PHE A 149 11.88 -16.19 -8.97
N PRO A 150 11.94 -17.26 -8.15
CA PRO A 150 13.06 -18.16 -8.11
C PRO A 150 13.36 -18.85 -9.46
N GLU A 151 12.32 -19.36 -10.13
CA GLU A 151 12.45 -19.95 -11.48
C GLU A 151 12.97 -18.93 -12.49
N LEU A 152 12.41 -17.69 -12.49
CA LEU A 152 12.81 -16.64 -13.43
C LEU A 152 14.28 -16.25 -13.25
N LEU A 153 14.74 -16.17 -11.99
CA LEU A 153 16.14 -15.89 -11.68
C LEU A 153 17.05 -17.05 -12.09
N TYR A 154 16.67 -18.28 -11.79
CA TYR A 154 17.41 -19.46 -12.23
C TYR A 154 17.57 -19.52 -13.75
N ARG A 155 16.48 -19.29 -14.50
CA ARG A 155 16.52 -19.26 -15.98
C ARG A 155 17.46 -18.17 -16.51
N SER A 156 17.42 -16.96 -15.93
CA SER A 156 18.32 -15.88 -16.31
C SER A 156 19.77 -16.18 -16.00
N LEU A 157 20.06 -16.79 -14.84
CA LEU A 157 21.41 -17.20 -14.46
C LEU A 157 21.94 -18.32 -15.36
N SER A 158 21.16 -19.37 -15.59
CA SER A 158 21.58 -20.57 -16.32
C SER A 158 21.75 -20.33 -17.81
N THR A 159 20.91 -19.50 -18.42
CA THR A 159 20.92 -19.28 -19.87
C THR A 159 21.66 -18.00 -20.30
N GLY A 160 21.88 -17.07 -19.37
CA GLY A 160 22.36 -15.72 -19.67
C GLY A 160 21.36 -14.85 -20.46
N LYS A 161 20.17 -15.35 -20.75
CA LYS A 161 19.15 -14.65 -21.53
C LYS A 161 18.23 -13.80 -20.64
N ARG A 162 17.67 -12.76 -21.23
CA ARG A 162 16.63 -11.95 -20.62
C ARG A 162 15.34 -12.77 -20.44
N VAL A 163 14.65 -12.57 -19.31
CA VAL A 163 13.43 -13.28 -18.98
C VAL A 163 12.30 -12.26 -18.76
N PHE A 164 11.17 -12.46 -19.44
CA PHE A 164 9.97 -11.64 -19.27
C PHE A 164 8.79 -12.56 -18.97
N ASP A 165 8.12 -12.31 -17.84
CA ASP A 165 6.91 -13.01 -17.43
C ASP A 165 5.82 -11.99 -17.05
N ILE A 166 4.99 -11.65 -18.03
CA ILE A 166 3.91 -10.68 -17.90
C ILE A 166 2.63 -11.40 -18.34
N GLU A 167 2.13 -12.23 -17.43
CA GLU A 167 0.88 -12.93 -17.68
C GLU A 167 -0.30 -11.99 -17.54
N ASN A 168 -1.18 -12.01 -18.54
CA ASN A 168 -2.45 -11.32 -18.50
C ASN A 168 -3.51 -12.24 -17.90
N SER A 169 -3.51 -12.34 -16.57
CA SER A 169 -4.44 -13.16 -15.78
C SER A 169 -5.19 -12.31 -14.75
N ASP A 170 -6.26 -12.86 -14.18
CA ASP A 170 -6.95 -12.23 -13.04
C ASP A 170 -6.10 -12.28 -11.75
N GLY A 171 -4.94 -12.93 -11.81
CA GLY A 171 -3.99 -13.11 -10.72
C GLY A 171 -4.28 -14.32 -9.84
N VAL A 172 -3.29 -14.65 -9.02
CA VAL A 172 -3.35 -15.77 -8.08
C VAL A 172 -3.04 -15.32 -6.65
N ILE A 173 -3.32 -16.18 -5.68
CA ILE A 173 -2.91 -16.05 -4.29
C ILE A 173 -1.86 -17.13 -4.03
N ALA A 174 -0.65 -16.73 -3.68
CA ALA A 174 0.40 -17.63 -3.19
C ALA A 174 0.46 -17.48 -1.67
N GLU A 175 0.01 -18.52 -0.97
CA GLU A 175 0.13 -18.60 0.49
C GLU A 175 1.50 -19.20 0.87
N ASP A 176 1.89 -19.10 2.12
CA ASP A 176 3.08 -19.74 2.71
C ASP A 176 4.43 -19.42 2.01
N LEU A 177 4.50 -18.33 1.26
CA LEU A 177 5.78 -17.86 0.73
C LEU A 177 6.69 -17.38 1.86
N PRO A 178 8.01 -17.61 1.77
CA PRO A 178 8.99 -17.04 2.68
C PRO A 178 8.83 -15.52 2.78
N LEU A 179 9.01 -14.99 3.98
CA LEU A 179 8.76 -13.59 4.26
C LEU A 179 9.92 -13.00 5.06
N HIS A 180 10.45 -11.87 4.59
CA HIS A 180 11.40 -11.04 5.32
C HIS A 180 10.71 -9.76 5.77
N ARG A 181 10.49 -9.58 7.04
CA ARG A 181 9.87 -8.38 7.60
C ARG A 181 10.90 -7.27 7.77
N ASP A 182 10.60 -6.10 7.23
CA ASP A 182 11.46 -4.91 7.33
C ASP A 182 11.41 -4.27 8.73
N SER A 183 10.37 -4.52 9.49
CA SER A 183 10.20 -4.02 10.86
C SER A 183 10.03 -5.17 11.85
N THR A 184 10.53 -4.99 13.06
CA THR A 184 10.43 -5.97 14.16
C THR A 184 9.18 -5.79 15.01
N PHE A 185 8.41 -4.71 14.84
CA PHE A 185 7.23 -4.41 15.65
C PHE A 185 6.01 -3.94 14.84
N LYS A 186 6.15 -3.72 13.52
CA LYS A 186 5.05 -3.38 12.59
C LYS A 186 4.99 -4.41 11.47
N ALA A 187 3.81 -4.91 11.15
CA ALA A 187 3.61 -5.89 10.10
C ALA A 187 2.56 -5.46 9.09
N TRP A 188 2.86 -5.68 7.82
CA TRP A 188 1.89 -5.59 6.73
C TRP A 188 1.27 -6.97 6.53
N LEU A 189 -0.06 -7.06 6.65
CA LEU A 189 -0.80 -8.30 6.48
C LEU A 189 -1.79 -8.15 5.31
N PRO A 190 -1.42 -8.55 4.09
CA PRO A 190 -2.35 -8.58 2.97
C PRO A 190 -3.49 -9.56 3.25
N ILE A 191 -4.73 -9.07 3.18
CA ILE A 191 -5.94 -9.89 3.37
C ILE A 191 -6.64 -10.20 2.05
N MET A 192 -6.39 -9.39 1.03
CA MET A 192 -6.97 -9.55 -0.30
C MET A 192 -6.13 -8.85 -1.37
N TYR A 193 -6.34 -9.20 -2.62
CA TYR A 193 -5.71 -8.64 -3.80
C TYR A 193 -6.74 -8.24 -4.84
N GLY A 194 -6.40 -7.24 -5.68
CA GLY A 194 -7.24 -6.77 -6.78
C GLY A 194 -8.42 -5.91 -6.34
N CYS A 195 -9.21 -5.42 -7.31
CA CYS A 195 -10.35 -4.56 -7.03
C CYS A 195 -11.41 -4.65 -8.13
N ASN A 196 -12.68 -4.75 -7.75
CA ASN A 196 -13.82 -4.85 -8.66
C ASN A 196 -14.55 -3.51 -8.89
N ASN A 197 -14.09 -2.41 -8.31
CA ASN A 197 -14.80 -1.12 -8.41
C ASN A 197 -14.66 -0.46 -9.78
N PHE A 198 -13.58 -0.72 -10.53
CA PHE A 198 -13.33 -0.16 -11.87
C PHE A 198 -13.63 1.34 -11.95
N CYS A 199 -13.19 2.11 -10.91
CA CYS A 199 -13.24 3.56 -10.96
C CYS A 199 -12.56 4.03 -12.26
N THR A 200 -13.15 4.97 -12.98
CA THR A 200 -12.76 5.30 -14.36
C THR A 200 -11.34 5.80 -14.52
N TYR A 201 -10.75 6.35 -13.46
CA TYR A 201 -9.37 6.85 -13.41
C TYR A 201 -8.35 5.81 -12.91
N CYS A 202 -8.81 4.65 -12.41
CA CYS A 202 -7.95 3.74 -11.63
C CYS A 202 -7.40 2.61 -12.48
N ILE A 203 -6.07 2.46 -12.45
CA ILE A 203 -5.34 1.39 -13.16
C ILE A 203 -5.32 0.06 -12.39
N VAL A 204 -5.66 0.06 -11.10
CA VAL A 204 -5.52 -1.10 -10.21
C VAL A 204 -6.18 -2.37 -10.73
N PRO A 205 -7.45 -2.38 -11.21
CA PRO A 205 -8.06 -3.61 -11.74
C PRO A 205 -7.31 -4.23 -12.91
N TYR A 206 -6.59 -3.42 -13.67
CA TYR A 206 -5.85 -3.86 -14.87
C TYR A 206 -4.44 -4.39 -14.56
N VAL A 207 -3.88 -4.03 -13.39
CA VAL A 207 -2.51 -4.43 -13.02
C VAL A 207 -2.45 -5.35 -11.80
N ARG A 208 -3.54 -5.45 -11.01
CA ARG A 208 -3.66 -6.37 -9.89
C ARG A 208 -4.81 -7.37 -10.04
N GLY A 209 -5.60 -7.24 -11.11
CA GLY A 209 -6.71 -8.12 -11.42
C GLY A 209 -7.95 -7.89 -10.56
N ARG A 210 -8.85 -8.86 -10.59
CA ARG A 210 -10.11 -8.86 -9.82
C ARG A 210 -9.85 -9.10 -8.34
N GLU A 211 -10.86 -8.77 -7.51
CA GLU A 211 -10.84 -9.06 -6.07
C GLU A 211 -10.64 -10.55 -5.80
N ARG A 212 -9.74 -10.85 -4.89
CA ARG A 212 -9.40 -12.19 -4.41
C ARG A 212 -9.08 -12.09 -2.93
N SER A 213 -10.00 -12.56 -2.09
CA SER A 213 -9.83 -12.63 -0.64
C SER A 213 -9.03 -13.87 -0.25
N ARG A 214 -8.08 -13.72 0.66
CA ARG A 214 -7.39 -14.83 1.32
C ARG A 214 -8.36 -15.49 2.31
N SER A 215 -8.10 -16.73 2.71
CA SER A 215 -8.88 -17.39 3.75
C SER A 215 -8.72 -16.69 5.09
N SER A 216 -9.83 -16.48 5.79
CA SER A 216 -9.82 -15.90 7.15
C SER A 216 -9.01 -16.75 8.12
N ASP A 217 -9.07 -18.08 8.03
CA ASP A 217 -8.28 -18.97 8.90
C ASP A 217 -6.78 -18.73 8.74
N VAL A 218 -6.29 -18.56 7.50
CA VAL A 218 -4.88 -18.26 7.22
C VAL A 218 -4.49 -16.88 7.76
N ILE A 219 -5.33 -15.87 7.53
CA ILE A 219 -5.09 -14.50 8.00
C ILE A 219 -5.05 -14.45 9.54
N ILE A 220 -6.00 -15.11 10.20
CA ILE A 220 -6.08 -15.13 11.67
C ILE A 220 -4.89 -15.90 12.26
N SER A 221 -4.48 -17.01 11.63
CA SER A 221 -3.28 -17.75 12.04
C SER A 221 -2.02 -16.90 11.91
N GLU A 222 -1.84 -16.20 10.79
CA GLU A 222 -0.70 -15.30 10.58
C GLU A 222 -0.71 -14.13 11.59
N ALA A 223 -1.89 -13.55 11.88
CA ALA A 223 -2.03 -12.52 12.90
C ALA A 223 -1.63 -13.01 14.30
N ARG A 224 -2.02 -14.25 14.69
CA ARG A 224 -1.61 -14.86 15.97
C ARG A 224 -0.10 -15.02 16.08
N GLU A 225 0.55 -15.50 15.01
CA GLU A 225 2.00 -15.66 15.00
C GLU A 225 2.72 -14.31 15.07
N LEU A 226 2.20 -13.26 14.43
CA LEU A 226 2.74 -11.91 14.56
C LEU A 226 2.65 -11.40 16.00
N VAL A 227 1.49 -11.54 16.64
CA VAL A 227 1.30 -11.12 18.03
C VAL A 227 2.22 -11.90 18.97
N LYS A 228 2.31 -13.22 18.82
CA LYS A 228 3.22 -14.10 19.58
C LYS A 228 4.68 -13.72 19.39
N SER A 229 5.06 -13.26 18.20
CA SER A 229 6.41 -12.77 17.88
C SER A 229 6.68 -11.34 18.39
N GLY A 230 5.72 -10.71 19.09
CA GLY A 230 5.88 -9.41 19.74
C GLY A 230 5.57 -8.20 18.88
N TYR A 231 4.95 -8.39 17.69
CA TYR A 231 4.53 -7.26 16.86
C TYR A 231 3.46 -6.42 17.56
N LYS A 232 3.61 -5.10 17.45
CA LYS A 232 2.75 -4.09 18.11
C LYS A 232 1.73 -3.45 17.17
N GLU A 233 1.97 -3.51 15.88
CA GLU A 233 1.03 -3.00 14.88
C GLU A 233 0.89 -4.02 13.74
N ILE A 234 -0.37 -4.37 13.42
CA ILE A 234 -0.74 -5.18 12.27
C ILE A 234 -1.61 -4.33 11.36
N THR A 235 -1.10 -4.01 10.18
CA THR A 235 -1.87 -3.25 9.18
C THR A 235 -2.41 -4.20 8.12
N LEU A 236 -3.74 -4.32 8.07
CA LEU A 236 -4.45 -5.14 7.08
C LEU A 236 -4.46 -4.42 5.74
N LEU A 237 -4.00 -5.10 4.69
CA LEU A 237 -3.83 -4.53 3.35
C LEU A 237 -4.73 -5.20 2.32
N GLY A 238 -5.23 -4.38 1.42
CA GLY A 238 -5.96 -4.74 0.22
C GLY A 238 -6.05 -3.54 -0.72
N GLN A 239 -6.75 -3.66 -1.84
CA GLN A 239 -7.07 -2.53 -2.70
C GLN A 239 -8.45 -1.93 -2.40
N ASN A 240 -9.29 -2.68 -1.67
CA ASN A 240 -10.55 -2.26 -1.06
C ASN A 240 -10.86 -3.23 0.09
N VAL A 241 -10.29 -3.00 1.27
CA VAL A 241 -10.41 -3.94 2.40
C VAL A 241 -11.85 -4.16 2.87
N ASN A 242 -12.73 -3.16 2.66
CA ASN A 242 -14.13 -3.24 3.07
C ASN A 242 -14.92 -4.31 2.29
N SER A 243 -14.45 -4.70 1.10
CA SER A 243 -15.09 -5.75 0.28
C SER A 243 -14.55 -7.15 0.58
N TYR A 244 -13.66 -7.30 1.56
CA TYR A 244 -13.12 -8.60 1.94
C TYR A 244 -14.24 -9.62 2.19
N GLY A 245 -14.07 -10.82 1.63
CA GLY A 245 -15.01 -11.94 1.72
C GLY A 245 -16.14 -11.92 0.69
N ASN A 246 -16.42 -10.79 0.01
CA ASN A 246 -17.52 -10.68 -0.94
C ASN A 246 -17.36 -11.56 -2.20
N ASP A 247 -16.14 -11.96 -2.52
CA ASP A 247 -15.79 -12.80 -3.68
C ASP A 247 -15.76 -14.30 -3.36
N ARG A 248 -16.01 -14.70 -2.09
CA ARG A 248 -15.98 -16.08 -1.63
C ARG A 248 -17.26 -16.43 -0.85
N GLU A 249 -17.90 -17.54 -1.20
CA GLU A 249 -19.06 -18.02 -0.47
C GLU A 249 -18.63 -18.66 0.86
N GLY A 250 -19.33 -18.33 1.94
CA GLY A 250 -19.05 -18.82 3.29
C GLY A 250 -17.86 -18.17 3.99
N GLU A 251 -17.18 -17.19 3.36
CA GLU A 251 -16.09 -16.46 3.99
C GLU A 251 -16.61 -15.38 4.95
N LEU A 252 -15.82 -15.02 5.95
CA LEU A 252 -16.10 -13.91 6.83
C LEU A 252 -16.15 -12.58 6.05
N ASN A 253 -17.02 -11.66 6.43
CA ASN A 253 -16.93 -10.28 5.96
C ASN A 253 -15.83 -9.53 6.73
N PHE A 254 -15.46 -8.33 6.27
CA PHE A 254 -14.39 -7.56 6.88
C PHE A 254 -14.63 -7.21 8.36
N ALA A 255 -15.89 -6.91 8.74
CA ALA A 255 -16.24 -6.63 10.14
C ALA A 255 -16.05 -7.86 11.04
N ALA A 256 -16.46 -9.04 10.57
CA ALA A 256 -16.24 -10.29 11.29
C ALA A 256 -14.76 -10.63 11.42
N LEU A 257 -13.96 -10.45 10.33
CA LEU A 257 -12.50 -10.64 10.38
C LEU A 257 -11.84 -9.73 11.40
N LEU A 258 -12.26 -8.46 11.49
CA LEU A 258 -11.73 -7.52 12.50
C LEU A 258 -12.03 -8.00 13.92
N ARG A 259 -13.24 -8.52 14.20
CA ARG A 259 -13.61 -9.10 15.50
C ARG A 259 -12.73 -10.28 15.87
N GLU A 260 -12.49 -11.19 14.93
CA GLU A 260 -11.64 -12.36 15.15
C GLU A 260 -10.17 -11.95 15.45
N ILE A 261 -9.60 -11.03 14.69
CA ILE A 261 -8.24 -10.56 14.96
C ILE A 261 -8.18 -9.78 16.28
N ASN A 262 -9.21 -8.98 16.60
CA ASN A 262 -9.29 -8.25 17.87
C ASN A 262 -9.36 -9.20 19.09
N SER A 263 -9.92 -10.41 18.93
CA SER A 263 -10.01 -11.41 20.00
C SER A 263 -8.67 -12.06 20.37
N ILE A 264 -7.64 -11.92 19.55
CA ILE A 264 -6.31 -12.46 19.82
C ILE A 264 -5.72 -11.77 21.07
N ASP A 265 -5.29 -12.56 22.05
CA ASP A 265 -4.65 -12.03 23.27
C ASP A 265 -3.34 -11.35 22.94
N GLY A 266 -3.10 -10.20 23.53
CA GLY A 266 -1.85 -9.44 23.34
C GLY A 266 -2.09 -7.93 23.27
N ASP A 267 -1.00 -7.19 23.42
CA ASP A 267 -0.97 -5.73 23.37
C ASP A 267 -0.48 -5.23 22.03
N PHE A 268 -1.42 -5.03 21.09
CA PHE A 268 -1.16 -4.58 19.73
C PHE A 268 -2.31 -3.72 19.19
N ILE A 269 -2.10 -3.09 18.05
CA ILE A 269 -3.09 -2.27 17.35
C ILE A 269 -3.33 -2.84 15.94
N ILE A 270 -4.59 -2.85 15.51
CA ILE A 270 -5.02 -3.24 14.16
C ILE A 270 -5.29 -1.97 13.37
N ARG A 271 -4.60 -1.81 12.25
CA ARG A 271 -4.88 -0.75 11.28
C ARG A 271 -5.33 -1.34 9.95
N PHE A 272 -6.01 -0.55 9.17
CA PHE A 272 -6.29 -0.85 7.77
C PHE A 272 -6.34 0.42 6.95
N MET A 273 -6.09 0.28 5.65
CA MET A 273 -6.08 1.36 4.68
C MET A 273 -6.86 0.93 3.43
N THR A 274 -7.15 1.87 2.53
CA THR A 274 -7.76 1.57 1.22
C THR A 274 -9.20 1.05 1.30
N SER A 275 -10.03 1.83 1.99
CA SER A 275 -11.49 1.60 2.05
C SER A 275 -12.21 2.26 0.86
N HIS A 276 -13.41 1.78 0.55
CA HIS A 276 -14.29 2.40 -0.44
C HIS A 276 -15.64 2.76 0.21
N PRO A 277 -16.15 3.99 0.05
CA PRO A 277 -17.40 4.43 0.70
C PRO A 277 -18.62 3.54 0.39
N LYS A 278 -18.70 2.98 -0.81
CA LYS A 278 -19.76 2.05 -1.21
C LYS A 278 -19.87 0.83 -0.30
N ASP A 279 -18.71 0.34 0.18
CA ASP A 279 -18.59 -0.88 0.97
C ASP A 279 -18.39 -0.58 2.48
N CYS A 280 -18.46 0.70 2.89
CA CYS A 280 -18.43 1.10 4.30
C CYS A 280 -19.82 0.97 4.91
N THR A 281 -20.02 -0.07 5.72
CA THR A 281 -21.30 -0.39 6.36
C THR A 281 -21.37 0.11 7.81
N HIS A 282 -22.56 0.28 8.35
CA HIS A 282 -22.75 0.56 9.78
C HIS A 282 -22.17 -0.56 10.64
N GLU A 283 -22.31 -1.84 10.23
CA GLU A 283 -21.70 -2.98 10.92
C GLU A 283 -20.18 -2.82 11.08
N LEU A 284 -19.49 -2.37 10.02
CA LEU A 284 -18.05 -2.10 10.10
C LEU A 284 -17.74 -1.00 11.10
N LEU A 285 -18.49 0.10 11.08
CA LEU A 285 -18.30 1.24 11.97
C LEU A 285 -18.58 0.87 13.44
N ASP A 286 -19.63 0.10 13.70
CA ASP A 286 -19.92 -0.43 15.03
C ASP A 286 -18.83 -1.39 15.52
N THR A 287 -18.31 -2.23 14.63
CA THR A 287 -17.20 -3.13 14.93
C THR A 287 -15.94 -2.34 15.28
N MET A 288 -15.62 -1.29 14.53
CA MET A 288 -14.48 -0.40 14.86
C MET A 288 -14.65 0.28 16.22
N ALA A 289 -15.88 0.67 16.57
CA ALA A 289 -16.19 1.27 17.87
C ALA A 289 -15.99 0.28 19.04
N GLN A 290 -16.47 -0.96 18.86
CA GLN A 290 -16.47 -2.01 19.90
C GLN A 290 -15.10 -2.68 20.08
N CYS A 291 -14.29 -2.75 19.01
CA CYS A 291 -13.00 -3.40 19.03
C CYS A 291 -11.90 -2.44 19.54
N GLU A 292 -11.40 -2.66 20.75
CA GLU A 292 -10.42 -1.77 21.41
C GLU A 292 -9.07 -1.74 20.68
N LYS A 293 -8.64 -2.86 20.07
CA LYS A 293 -7.40 -2.96 19.34
C LYS A 293 -7.48 -2.36 17.95
N VAL A 294 -8.68 -2.13 17.41
CA VAL A 294 -8.85 -1.47 16.11
C VAL A 294 -8.61 0.03 16.26
N ALA A 295 -7.67 0.54 15.51
CA ALA A 295 -7.31 1.96 15.49
C ALA A 295 -8.52 2.86 15.20
N LYS A 296 -8.65 3.96 15.94
CA LYS A 296 -9.71 4.95 15.72
C LYS A 296 -9.34 5.89 14.57
N HIS A 297 -9.02 5.28 13.44
CA HIS A 297 -8.67 5.94 12.19
C HIS A 297 -9.41 5.30 11.02
N LEU A 298 -10.15 6.09 10.25
CA LEU A 298 -10.85 5.66 9.05
C LEU A 298 -10.31 6.44 7.84
N HIS A 299 -9.60 5.74 6.96
CA HIS A 299 -9.25 6.29 5.66
C HIS A 299 -10.34 5.92 4.66
N LEU A 300 -11.16 6.90 4.25
CA LEU A 300 -12.33 6.69 3.40
C LEU A 300 -12.30 7.66 2.19
N PRO A 301 -11.65 7.28 1.09
CA PRO A 301 -11.46 8.12 -0.08
C PRO A 301 -12.76 8.53 -0.77
N VAL A 302 -13.15 9.80 -0.68
CA VAL A 302 -14.34 10.35 -1.34
C VAL A 302 -14.10 10.69 -2.79
N GLN A 303 -12.90 11.17 -3.13
CA GLN A 303 -12.41 11.57 -4.43
C GLN A 303 -12.94 12.92 -4.94
N CYS A 304 -14.25 13.21 -4.80
CA CYS A 304 -14.89 14.45 -5.24
C CYS A 304 -16.15 14.71 -4.39
N GLY A 305 -16.59 15.97 -4.31
CA GLY A 305 -17.81 16.37 -3.59
C GLY A 305 -19.05 16.54 -4.46
N ASN A 306 -18.93 16.42 -5.79
CA ASN A 306 -20.02 16.61 -6.73
C ASN A 306 -20.55 15.27 -7.27
N ASP A 307 -21.85 15.07 -7.22
CA ASP A 307 -22.50 13.78 -7.57
C ASP A 307 -22.39 13.44 -9.08
N ARG A 308 -22.36 14.44 -9.98
CA ARG A 308 -22.14 14.19 -11.41
C ARG A 308 -20.73 13.65 -11.63
N VAL A 309 -19.73 14.30 -11.05
CA VAL A 309 -18.34 13.90 -11.17
C VAL A 309 -18.11 12.53 -10.51
N LEU A 310 -18.67 12.26 -9.33
CA LEU A 310 -18.63 10.93 -8.68
C LEU A 310 -19.20 9.83 -9.58
N ARG A 311 -20.28 10.12 -10.30
CA ARG A 311 -20.89 9.18 -11.28
C ARG A 311 -19.96 8.92 -12.46
N GLU A 312 -19.36 9.97 -13.01
CA GLU A 312 -18.35 9.85 -14.08
C GLU A 312 -17.08 9.10 -13.62
N MET A 313 -16.70 9.25 -12.36
CA MET A 313 -15.64 8.48 -11.70
C MET A 313 -16.04 7.01 -11.45
N ASN A 314 -17.31 6.61 -11.65
CA ASN A 314 -17.86 5.30 -11.32
C ASN A 314 -17.77 4.96 -9.82
N ARG A 315 -18.14 5.91 -8.94
CA ARG A 315 -17.99 5.71 -7.48
C ARG A 315 -19.18 5.02 -6.81
N GLY A 316 -20.40 5.09 -7.38
CA GLY A 316 -21.59 4.36 -6.92
C GLY A 316 -22.19 4.86 -5.59
N TYR A 317 -21.89 6.08 -5.17
CA TYR A 317 -22.49 6.77 -4.01
C TYR A 317 -22.60 8.28 -4.30
N THR A 318 -23.35 8.99 -3.44
CA THR A 318 -23.50 10.44 -3.46
C THR A 318 -22.71 11.11 -2.33
N ALA A 319 -22.44 12.42 -2.47
CA ALA A 319 -21.81 13.23 -1.43
C ALA A 319 -22.63 13.23 -0.12
N GLU A 320 -23.96 13.27 -0.22
CA GLU A 320 -24.87 13.20 0.94
C GLU A 320 -24.72 11.86 1.67
N LYS A 321 -24.76 10.72 0.95
CA LYS A 321 -24.58 9.39 1.56
C LYS A 321 -23.20 9.27 2.21
N TYR A 322 -22.19 9.83 1.61
CA TYR A 322 -20.83 9.84 2.18
C TYR A 322 -20.79 10.62 3.50
N LEU A 323 -21.37 11.83 3.53
CA LEU A 323 -21.42 12.64 4.76
C LEU A 323 -22.22 11.96 5.86
N SER A 324 -23.36 11.30 5.55
CA SER A 324 -24.14 10.57 6.53
C SER A 324 -23.37 9.39 7.15
N LEU A 325 -22.50 8.72 6.37
CA LEU A 325 -21.61 7.69 6.91
C LEU A 325 -20.60 8.27 7.90
N LEU A 326 -20.02 9.45 7.60
CA LEU A 326 -19.08 10.11 8.52
C LEU A 326 -19.78 10.61 9.80
N GLU A 327 -20.99 11.13 9.68
CA GLU A 327 -21.80 11.54 10.83
C GLU A 327 -22.08 10.35 11.74
N TYR A 328 -22.53 9.23 11.18
CA TYR A 328 -22.75 8.00 11.93
C TYR A 328 -21.44 7.49 12.57
N ALA A 329 -20.34 7.46 11.82
CA ALA A 329 -19.05 7.01 12.34
C ALA A 329 -18.60 7.83 13.56
N ARG A 330 -18.81 9.14 13.54
CA ARG A 330 -18.48 10.03 14.67
C ARG A 330 -19.46 9.92 15.83
N SER A 331 -20.72 9.59 15.57
CA SER A 331 -21.69 9.35 16.65
C SER A 331 -21.33 8.11 17.49
N VAL A 332 -20.75 7.08 16.87
CA VAL A 332 -20.32 5.86 17.58
C VAL A 332 -18.84 5.90 18.01
N MET A 333 -18.03 6.77 17.41
CA MET A 333 -16.61 6.98 17.72
C MET A 333 -16.26 8.48 17.74
N PRO A 334 -16.52 9.21 18.83
CA PRO A 334 -16.30 10.67 18.89
C PRO A 334 -14.84 11.10 18.62
N GLU A 335 -13.86 10.27 18.99
CA GLU A 335 -12.44 10.50 18.77
C GLU A 335 -11.94 10.06 17.38
N LEU A 336 -12.82 9.63 16.48
CA LEU A 336 -12.42 9.11 15.17
C LEU A 336 -11.67 10.15 14.35
N SER A 337 -10.45 9.78 13.94
CA SER A 337 -9.69 10.47 12.92
C SER A 337 -10.12 10.00 11.54
N VAL A 338 -10.51 10.91 10.68
CA VAL A 338 -10.92 10.60 9.31
C VAL A 338 -9.95 11.22 8.31
N THR A 339 -9.48 10.41 7.37
CA THR A 339 -8.66 10.85 6.24
C THR A 339 -9.30 10.43 4.93
N SER A 340 -8.97 11.12 3.84
CA SER A 340 -9.55 10.87 2.53
C SER A 340 -8.56 11.21 1.40
N ASP A 341 -8.88 10.73 0.19
CA ASP A 341 -8.24 11.16 -1.05
C ASP A 341 -9.18 12.05 -1.83
N ILE A 342 -8.63 13.09 -2.48
CA ILE A 342 -9.37 13.95 -3.42
C ILE A 342 -8.56 14.13 -4.68
N ILE A 343 -9.24 14.00 -5.82
CA ILE A 343 -8.71 14.26 -7.15
C ILE A 343 -9.36 15.55 -7.66
N VAL A 344 -8.55 16.58 -7.88
CA VAL A 344 -8.95 17.88 -8.42
C VAL A 344 -8.81 17.86 -9.94
N GLY A 345 -9.78 18.42 -10.65
CA GLY A 345 -9.74 18.58 -12.10
C GLY A 345 -9.89 17.24 -12.83
N PHE A 346 -10.83 16.39 -12.39
CA PHE A 346 -11.25 15.22 -13.16
C PHE A 346 -11.77 15.68 -14.55
N PRO A 347 -11.56 14.91 -15.65
CA PRO A 347 -11.98 15.33 -16.97
C PRO A 347 -13.44 15.77 -17.03
N GLY A 348 -13.69 17.00 -17.50
CA GLY A 348 -15.01 17.60 -17.58
C GLY A 348 -15.57 18.12 -16.25
N GLU A 349 -14.80 18.14 -15.16
CA GLU A 349 -15.16 18.84 -13.92
C GLU A 349 -15.14 20.36 -14.15
N THR A 350 -16.19 21.07 -13.72
CA THR A 350 -16.23 22.55 -13.75
C THR A 350 -15.75 23.13 -12.42
N TYR A 351 -15.47 24.44 -12.40
CA TYR A 351 -15.08 25.11 -11.17
C TYR A 351 -16.19 25.10 -10.10
N GLU A 352 -17.45 25.27 -10.52
CA GLU A 352 -18.61 25.19 -9.63
C GLU A 352 -18.75 23.80 -8.99
N GLU A 353 -18.47 22.76 -9.74
CA GLU A 353 -18.48 21.37 -9.22
C GLU A 353 -17.29 21.11 -8.29
N PHE A 354 -16.13 21.69 -8.57
CA PHE A 354 -15.00 21.68 -7.65
C PHE A 354 -15.33 22.38 -6.32
N LEU A 355 -16.06 23.50 -6.34
CA LEU A 355 -16.50 24.18 -5.11
C LEU A 355 -17.41 23.29 -4.24
N ASP A 356 -18.15 22.34 -4.82
CA ASP A 356 -18.90 21.36 -4.03
C ASP A 356 -17.95 20.43 -3.27
N THR A 357 -16.76 20.14 -3.80
CA THR A 357 -15.72 19.41 -3.08
C THR A 357 -15.17 20.23 -1.90
N VAL A 358 -14.96 21.53 -2.07
CA VAL A 358 -14.56 22.43 -0.97
C VAL A 358 -15.61 22.44 0.12
N LYS A 359 -16.91 22.62 -0.22
CA LYS A 359 -18.02 22.54 0.75
C LYS A 359 -18.11 21.21 1.46
N LEU A 360 -17.81 20.09 0.74
CA LEU A 360 -17.81 18.76 1.34
C LEU A 360 -16.71 18.63 2.40
N ILE A 361 -15.48 19.07 2.14
CA ILE A 361 -14.40 18.97 3.13
C ILE A 361 -14.67 19.81 4.37
N GLU A 362 -15.31 20.99 4.20
CA GLU A 362 -15.74 21.84 5.31
C GLU A 362 -16.77 21.16 6.22
N LYS A 363 -17.64 20.30 5.66
CA LYS A 363 -18.59 19.49 6.45
C LYS A 363 -17.93 18.24 7.02
N ALA A 364 -17.10 17.59 6.20
CA ALA A 364 -16.43 16.34 6.55
C ALA A 364 -15.37 16.51 7.64
N GLN A 365 -14.76 17.68 7.80
CA GLN A 365 -13.79 17.98 8.88
C GLN A 365 -12.68 16.92 8.98
N TYR A 366 -11.94 16.71 7.88
CA TYR A 366 -10.88 15.72 7.84
C TYR A 366 -9.68 16.09 8.71
N THR A 367 -9.11 15.10 9.36
CA THR A 367 -7.83 15.27 10.08
C THR A 367 -6.69 15.49 9.10
N SER A 368 -6.72 14.80 7.96
CA SER A 368 -5.76 14.99 6.86
C SER A 368 -6.38 14.57 5.53
N LEU A 369 -5.92 15.17 4.45
CA LEU A 369 -6.26 14.80 3.07
C LEU A 369 -5.02 14.47 2.26
N TYR A 370 -5.15 13.48 1.38
CA TYR A 370 -4.24 13.24 0.27
C TYR A 370 -4.86 13.83 -0.99
N THR A 371 -4.28 14.90 -1.48
CA THR A 371 -4.81 15.69 -2.60
C THR A 371 -3.97 15.48 -3.85
N PHE A 372 -4.64 15.31 -4.98
CA PHE A 372 -4.00 15.05 -6.26
C PHE A 372 -4.67 15.89 -7.36
N ILE A 373 -3.89 16.42 -8.28
CA ILE A 373 -4.42 16.88 -9.56
C ILE A 373 -4.60 15.64 -10.43
N PHE A 374 -5.74 15.55 -11.15
CA PHE A 374 -5.98 14.43 -12.06
C PHE A 374 -4.79 14.24 -13.02
N SER A 375 -4.33 13.01 -13.10
CA SER A 375 -3.27 12.60 -14.01
C SER A 375 -3.73 11.34 -14.75
N PRO A 376 -3.84 11.38 -16.09
CA PRO A 376 -4.36 10.27 -16.89
C PRO A 376 -3.45 9.04 -16.74
N ARG A 377 -4.07 7.88 -16.55
CA ARG A 377 -3.38 6.58 -16.57
C ARG A 377 -3.78 5.84 -17.84
N GLU A 378 -2.80 5.62 -18.71
CA GLU A 378 -3.06 4.92 -19.98
C GLU A 378 -3.72 3.56 -19.73
N GLY A 379 -4.71 3.23 -20.54
CA GLY A 379 -5.54 2.03 -20.38
C GLY A 379 -6.81 2.25 -19.54
N THR A 380 -6.93 3.35 -18.80
CA THR A 380 -8.15 3.69 -18.05
C THR A 380 -9.19 4.42 -18.91
N ARG A 381 -10.45 4.41 -18.47
CA ARG A 381 -11.54 5.12 -19.15
C ARG A 381 -11.32 6.63 -19.11
N ALA A 382 -10.94 7.17 -17.96
CA ALA A 382 -10.74 8.62 -17.80
C ALA A 382 -9.59 9.16 -18.65
N ALA A 383 -8.59 8.35 -19.00
CA ALA A 383 -7.50 8.78 -19.90
C ALA A 383 -7.95 9.07 -21.34
N LYS A 384 -9.17 8.64 -21.71
CA LYS A 384 -9.77 8.84 -23.04
C LYS A 384 -10.85 9.93 -23.04
N MET A 385 -11.16 10.51 -21.88
CA MET A 385 -12.16 11.57 -21.75
C MET A 385 -11.55 12.90 -22.19
N ASP A 386 -12.41 13.77 -22.71
CA ASP A 386 -12.03 15.14 -23.02
C ASP A 386 -11.77 15.92 -21.73
N ASP A 387 -10.64 16.61 -21.68
CA ASP A 387 -10.15 17.33 -20.50
C ASP A 387 -9.86 18.80 -20.87
N PRO A 388 -10.91 19.65 -20.90
CA PRO A 388 -10.79 21.02 -21.38
C PRO A 388 -10.09 21.96 -20.40
N VAL A 389 -9.97 21.59 -19.11
CA VAL A 389 -9.39 22.45 -18.07
C VAL A 389 -7.87 22.33 -18.08
N SER A 390 -7.19 23.47 -18.22
CA SER A 390 -5.73 23.50 -18.25
C SER A 390 -5.11 23.04 -16.92
N ARG A 391 -3.87 22.50 -16.98
CA ARG A 391 -3.14 22.10 -15.76
C ARG A 391 -2.89 23.30 -14.82
N GLU A 392 -2.70 24.49 -15.36
CA GLU A 392 -2.54 25.72 -14.57
C GLU A 392 -3.80 26.04 -13.77
N GLU A 393 -4.97 25.94 -14.40
CA GLU A 393 -6.26 26.21 -13.75
C GLU A 393 -6.53 25.15 -12.65
N LYS A 394 -6.30 23.86 -12.93
CA LYS A 394 -6.37 22.80 -11.92
C LYS A 394 -5.39 23.05 -10.76
N GLY A 395 -4.23 23.65 -11.03
CA GLY A 395 -3.27 24.05 -10.01
C GLY A 395 -3.81 25.12 -9.07
N LYS A 396 -4.62 26.07 -9.57
CA LYS A 396 -5.31 27.08 -8.74
C LYS A 396 -6.34 26.41 -7.82
N TRP A 397 -7.20 25.55 -8.38
CA TRP A 397 -8.19 24.81 -7.61
C TRP A 397 -7.52 23.92 -6.54
N PHE A 398 -6.43 23.25 -6.90
CA PHE A 398 -5.65 22.44 -5.96
C PHE A 398 -5.13 23.28 -4.78
N SER A 399 -4.59 24.47 -5.06
CA SER A 399 -4.09 25.38 -4.01
C SER A 399 -5.22 25.87 -3.10
N GLU A 400 -6.39 26.16 -3.66
CA GLU A 400 -7.59 26.56 -2.91
C GLU A 400 -8.07 25.42 -1.99
N LEU A 401 -8.15 24.19 -2.48
CA LEU A 401 -8.51 23.02 -1.68
C LEU A 401 -7.52 22.79 -0.53
N CYS A 402 -6.21 22.90 -0.80
CA CYS A 402 -5.18 22.74 0.21
C CYS A 402 -5.30 23.80 1.30
N ALA A 403 -5.53 25.07 0.94
CA ALA A 403 -5.72 26.18 1.89
C ALA A 403 -6.98 25.99 2.78
N ALA A 404 -8.06 25.47 2.21
CA ALA A 404 -9.26 25.13 2.97
C ALA A 404 -8.98 23.98 3.97
N GLN A 405 -8.31 22.92 3.53
CA GLN A 405 -7.97 21.79 4.38
C GLN A 405 -6.97 22.15 5.49
N GLU A 406 -6.00 23.03 5.23
CA GLU A 406 -5.05 23.50 6.24
C GLU A 406 -5.75 24.18 7.42
N LYS A 407 -6.78 25.00 7.14
CA LYS A 407 -7.60 25.63 8.19
C LYS A 407 -8.33 24.58 9.02
N ILE A 408 -8.93 23.57 8.38
CA ILE A 408 -9.64 22.50 9.04
C ILE A 408 -8.68 21.68 9.91
N ALA A 409 -7.54 21.25 9.34
CA ALA A 409 -6.54 20.46 10.05
C ALA A 409 -5.99 21.20 11.28
N SER A 410 -5.71 22.50 11.14
CA SER A 410 -5.23 23.34 12.25
C SER A 410 -6.22 23.39 13.43
N VAL A 411 -7.52 23.49 13.16
CA VAL A 411 -8.55 23.45 14.20
C VAL A 411 -8.57 22.07 14.86
N ARG A 412 -8.64 21.00 14.04
CA ARG A 412 -8.74 19.61 14.53
C ARG A 412 -7.53 19.20 15.39
N THR A 413 -6.32 19.60 15.00
CA THR A 413 -5.12 19.30 15.79
C THR A 413 -5.04 20.14 17.06
N SER A 414 -5.49 21.41 17.01
CA SER A 414 -5.52 22.29 18.20
C SER A 414 -6.44 21.75 19.31
N GLU A 415 -7.55 21.09 18.95
CA GLU A 415 -8.47 20.44 19.91
C GLU A 415 -7.80 19.30 20.69
N MET A 416 -6.64 18.80 20.24
CA MET A 416 -5.91 17.70 20.86
C MET A 416 -4.93 18.18 21.95
N VAL A 417 -4.62 19.46 22.03
CA VAL A 417 -3.69 20.02 23.02
C VAL A 417 -4.23 19.80 24.43
N GLY A 418 -3.35 19.36 25.32
CA GLY A 418 -3.66 19.02 26.71
C GLY A 418 -4.22 17.61 26.90
N ARG A 419 -4.57 16.89 25.85
CA ARG A 419 -5.07 15.50 25.94
C ARG A 419 -3.93 14.51 25.92
N GLU A 420 -4.17 13.33 26.48
CA GLU A 420 -3.24 12.20 26.49
C GLU A 420 -3.65 11.15 25.44
N TYR A 421 -2.65 10.62 24.75
CA TYR A 421 -2.84 9.59 23.74
C TYR A 421 -1.89 8.43 23.94
N ARG A 422 -2.38 7.23 23.71
CA ARG A 422 -1.55 6.05 23.56
C ARG A 422 -0.86 6.11 22.19
N VAL A 423 0.48 6.10 22.19
CA VAL A 423 1.35 6.30 21.02
C VAL A 423 2.24 5.10 20.82
N LEU A 424 2.28 4.52 19.62
CA LEU A 424 3.33 3.59 19.22
C LEU A 424 4.56 4.40 18.80
N CYS A 425 5.67 4.21 19.51
CA CYS A 425 6.95 4.86 19.21
C CYS A 425 7.58 4.18 18.00
N GLU A 426 7.78 4.92 16.91
CA GLU A 426 8.15 4.31 15.62
C GLU A 426 9.61 4.49 15.23
N SER A 427 10.17 5.67 15.48
CA SER A 427 11.52 6.02 15.02
C SER A 427 12.08 7.23 15.77
N LYS A 428 13.37 7.51 15.57
CA LYS A 428 13.94 8.81 15.92
C LYS A 428 13.25 9.91 15.11
N ALA A 429 12.97 11.04 15.73
CA ALA A 429 12.58 12.26 15.05
C ALA A 429 13.80 12.93 14.40
N LYS A 430 13.57 13.96 13.57
CA LYS A 430 14.68 14.75 13.01
C LYS A 430 15.44 15.55 14.07
N LYS A 431 14.78 15.90 15.16
CA LYS A 431 15.38 16.59 16.30
C LYS A 431 16.02 15.57 17.23
N ASP A 432 17.29 15.76 17.55
CA ASP A 432 18.03 14.87 18.47
C ASP A 432 17.37 14.79 19.84
N GLY A 433 17.32 13.59 20.42
CA GLY A 433 16.67 13.32 21.70
C GLY A 433 15.14 13.28 21.63
N TYR A 434 14.55 13.29 20.41
CA TYR A 434 13.12 13.16 20.21
C TYR A 434 12.77 11.87 19.48
N ILE A 435 11.64 11.30 19.87
CA ILE A 435 11.03 10.14 19.22
C ILE A 435 9.80 10.60 18.45
N SER A 436 9.62 10.03 17.27
CA SER A 436 8.41 10.14 16.47
C SER A 436 7.56 8.89 16.63
N GLY A 437 6.27 9.06 16.87
CA GLY A 437 5.31 7.96 16.99
C GLY A 437 3.97 8.32 16.39
N ARG A 438 3.01 7.40 16.49
CA ARG A 438 1.65 7.61 16.00
C ARG A 438 0.61 7.31 17.06
N THR A 439 -0.39 8.19 17.15
CA THR A 439 -1.59 7.97 17.94
C THR A 439 -2.46 6.87 17.34
N GLN A 440 -3.49 6.41 18.05
CA GLN A 440 -4.51 5.52 17.46
C GLN A 440 -5.20 6.15 16.24
N GLY A 441 -5.40 7.47 16.24
CA GLY A 441 -5.93 8.23 15.09
C GLY A 441 -4.95 8.39 13.92
N ASN A 442 -3.81 7.72 13.94
CA ASN A 442 -2.76 7.77 12.92
C ASN A 442 -2.07 9.15 12.75
N ILE A 443 -2.14 10.01 13.76
CA ILE A 443 -1.51 11.33 13.74
C ILE A 443 -0.09 11.21 14.29
N ILE A 444 0.87 11.83 13.61
CA ILE A 444 2.27 11.85 14.03
C ILE A 444 2.40 12.74 15.28
N ILE A 445 3.14 12.27 16.27
CA ILE A 445 3.51 13.03 17.46
C ILE A 445 5.00 12.86 17.73
N GLU A 446 5.69 13.97 18.00
CA GLU A 446 7.10 13.98 18.41
C GLU A 446 7.24 14.45 19.84
N PHE A 447 8.07 13.77 20.63
CA PHE A 447 8.27 14.06 22.06
C PHE A 447 9.67 13.65 22.52
N PRO A 448 10.21 14.29 23.59
CA PRO A 448 11.50 13.92 24.15
C PRO A 448 11.45 12.53 24.79
N ALA A 449 12.29 11.62 24.32
CA ALA A 449 12.46 10.29 24.92
C ALA A 449 13.76 9.63 24.43
N ASP A 450 14.20 8.59 25.15
CA ASP A 450 15.31 7.72 24.75
C ASP A 450 14.88 6.73 23.66
N GLU A 451 15.83 6.32 22.80
CA GLU A 451 15.58 5.38 21.69
C GLU A 451 15.07 4.01 22.13
N SER A 452 15.32 3.61 23.38
CA SER A 452 14.85 2.33 23.94
C SER A 452 13.33 2.19 23.97
N VAL A 453 12.57 3.30 23.80
CA VAL A 453 11.10 3.25 23.73
C VAL A 453 10.60 2.85 22.34
N ILE A 454 11.44 2.86 21.30
CA ILE A 454 11.02 2.50 19.93
C ILE A 454 10.49 1.05 19.90
N GLY A 455 9.36 0.85 19.25
CA GLY A 455 8.64 -0.43 19.20
C GLY A 455 7.75 -0.68 20.42
N SER A 456 7.59 0.28 21.32
CA SER A 456 6.70 0.17 22.49
C SER A 456 5.60 1.23 22.46
N PHE A 457 4.53 0.99 23.21
CA PHE A 457 3.51 2.00 23.48
C PHE A 457 3.91 2.89 24.66
N ARG A 458 3.60 4.18 24.55
CA ARG A 458 3.74 5.17 25.64
C ARG A 458 2.49 6.04 25.68
N THR A 459 2.18 6.55 26.86
CA THR A 459 1.19 7.62 27.03
C THR A 459 1.88 8.97 26.85
N VAL A 460 1.40 9.78 25.92
CA VAL A 460 1.98 11.07 25.57
C VAL A 460 0.91 12.14 25.68
N ARG A 461 1.19 13.20 26.47
CA ARG A 461 0.37 14.40 26.56
C ARG A 461 0.76 15.37 25.46
N VAL A 462 -0.21 15.85 24.69
CA VAL A 462 0.02 16.84 23.64
C VAL A 462 0.24 18.21 24.25
N THR A 463 1.38 18.82 23.95
CA THR A 463 1.74 20.14 24.44
C THR A 463 1.59 21.24 23.39
N GLU A 464 1.75 20.89 22.11
CA GLU A 464 1.65 21.81 20.97
C GLU A 464 1.06 21.09 19.75
N ALA A 465 0.21 21.77 19.00
CA ALA A 465 -0.32 21.30 17.74
C ALA A 465 0.29 22.08 16.56
N LEU A 466 0.81 21.36 15.58
CA LEU A 466 1.13 21.84 14.25
C LEU A 466 0.06 21.37 13.27
N ILE A 467 0.01 21.90 12.07
CA ILE A 467 -1.06 21.56 11.10
C ILE A 467 -1.13 20.05 10.83
N TRP A 468 0.03 19.38 10.69
CA TRP A 468 0.11 17.98 10.27
C TRP A 468 0.74 17.03 11.29
N MET A 469 1.14 17.54 12.44
CA MET A 469 1.75 16.76 13.51
C MET A 469 1.56 17.42 14.86
N LEU A 470 1.78 16.66 15.91
CA LEU A 470 1.70 17.09 17.29
C LEU A 470 3.08 17.09 17.93
N LYS A 471 3.28 17.91 18.96
CA LYS A 471 4.38 17.75 19.91
C LYS A 471 3.81 17.38 21.28
N GLY A 472 4.57 16.63 22.05
CA GLY A 472 4.13 16.18 23.36
C GLY A 472 5.27 15.95 24.33
N GLU A 473 4.89 15.44 25.47
CA GLU A 473 5.77 14.96 26.54
C GLU A 473 5.24 13.64 27.08
N LEU A 474 6.11 12.80 27.62
CA LEU A 474 5.68 11.58 28.31
C LEU A 474 4.78 11.96 29.50
N ALA A 475 3.65 11.28 29.65
CA ALA A 475 2.71 11.48 30.74
C ALA A 475 2.97 10.55 31.92
N ASP A 476 3.89 9.60 31.78
CA ASP A 476 4.27 8.58 32.78
C ASP A 476 5.45 9.05 33.64
#